data_fe26c0716acb3119bc396b8f2a5b8842
#
_entry.id   fe26c0716acb3119bc396b8f2a5b8842
#
_cell.length_a   1.000
_cell.length_b   1.000
_cell.length_c   1.000
_cell.angle_alpha   90.00
_cell.angle_beta   90.00
_cell.angle_gamma   90.00
#
_symmetry.space_group_name_H-M   'P 1'
#
loop_
_entity.id
_entity.type
_entity.pdbx_description
1 polymer ?
#
loop_
_entity_poly.entity_id
_entity_poly.type
_entity_poly.pdbx_seq_one_letter_code
_entity_poly.pdbx_strand_id
1 'polypeptide(L)'
;MPMTDSTSTIDDAQFIKDLRRGDPSAVTELYNTYADRIYSLVFNQVGRDHDAAQDIVQETFVAALKSVAKFRNKSKIYTWLCSIANNKVADFYRRRKRQNKYQTKALEPDQISSDTLAPDSVESEERQEDARQALSSLPLHYRQVLIFKYVEEMPVLEISKIMERSPKSIEGLLTRARKELRARLAIPSEG
;
A
#
# COMPACT_ATOMS: atom_id res chain seq x y z
N MET A 1 -7.95 23.57 -3.21
CA MET A 1 -7.08 24.04 -2.13
C MET A 1 -5.93 23.05 -2.04
N PRO A 2 -4.67 23.42 -2.32
CA PRO A 2 -3.54 22.53 -2.10
C PRO A 2 -3.38 22.38 -0.59
N MET A 3 -3.48 21.15 -0.11
CA MET A 3 -3.10 20.81 1.26
C MET A 3 -1.60 21.09 1.39
N THR A 4 -1.29 22.15 2.09
CA THR A 4 0.06 22.54 2.47
C THR A 4 0.68 21.39 3.25
N ASP A 5 1.77 20.87 2.70
CA ASP A 5 2.71 19.92 3.28
C ASP A 5 3.34 20.60 4.53
N SER A 6 2.56 20.65 5.63
CA SER A 6 3.07 21.04 6.94
C SER A 6 3.74 19.85 7.61
N THR A 7 4.61 19.18 6.85
CA THR A 7 5.62 18.34 7.48
C THR A 7 6.66 19.29 8.02
N SER A 8 6.49 19.65 9.32
CA SER A 8 7.54 20.31 10.08
C SER A 8 8.85 19.61 9.73
N THR A 9 9.85 20.42 9.39
CA THR A 9 11.24 20.02 9.22
C THR A 9 11.73 19.51 10.59
N ILE A 10 11.31 18.31 10.95
CA ILE A 10 12.04 17.52 11.93
C ILE A 10 13.42 17.40 11.31
N ASP A 11 14.44 17.74 12.04
CA ASP A 11 15.80 17.43 11.62
C ASP A 11 15.83 15.89 11.45
N ASP A 12 15.54 15.44 10.23
CA ASP A 12 15.43 14.01 9.88
C ASP A 12 16.65 13.23 10.38
N ALA A 13 17.79 13.90 10.48
CA ALA A 13 19.01 13.30 10.95
C ALA A 13 18.99 13.04 12.47
N GLN A 14 18.47 13.97 13.26
CA GLN A 14 18.36 13.79 14.72
C GLN A 14 17.26 12.78 15.04
N PHE A 15 16.10 12.87 14.40
CA PHE A 15 15.00 11.94 14.58
C PHE A 15 15.42 10.48 14.27
N ILE A 16 16.15 10.26 13.17
CA ILE A 16 16.69 8.94 12.85
C ILE A 16 17.71 8.46 13.89
N LYS A 17 18.53 9.34 14.48
CA LYS A 17 19.45 8.96 15.56
C LYS A 17 18.69 8.49 16.81
N ASP A 18 17.62 9.18 17.17
CA ASP A 18 16.83 8.87 18.35
C ASP A 18 16.04 7.56 18.12
N LEU A 19 15.49 7.33 16.93
CA LEU A 19 14.92 6.04 16.54
C LEU A 19 15.94 4.89 16.63
N ARG A 20 17.20 5.11 16.22
CA ARG A 20 18.27 4.10 16.31
C ARG A 20 18.67 3.78 17.76
N ARG A 21 18.50 4.73 18.67
CA ARG A 21 18.73 4.54 20.11
C ARG A 21 17.56 3.85 20.80
N GLY A 22 16.43 3.69 20.08
CA GLY A 22 15.20 3.13 20.64
C GLY A 22 14.49 4.12 21.56
N ASP A 23 14.65 5.43 21.34
CA ASP A 23 13.96 6.46 22.14
C ASP A 23 12.45 6.27 22.02
N PRO A 24 11.72 6.07 23.14
CA PRO A 24 10.28 5.82 23.12
C PRO A 24 9.48 6.98 22.53
N SER A 25 9.93 8.23 22.71
CA SER A 25 9.26 9.41 22.15
C SER A 25 9.38 9.42 20.62
N ALA A 26 10.57 9.15 20.09
CA ALA A 26 10.79 9.06 18.65
C ALA A 26 10.00 7.90 18.01
N VAL A 27 9.90 6.76 18.71
CA VAL A 27 9.08 5.61 18.26
C VAL A 27 7.60 5.99 18.21
N THR A 28 7.09 6.65 19.25
CA THR A 28 5.70 7.12 19.32
C THR A 28 5.40 8.14 18.22
N GLU A 29 6.32 9.07 18.00
CA GLU A 29 6.20 10.09 16.94
C GLU A 29 6.20 9.46 15.55
N LEU A 30 7.07 8.48 15.29
CA LEU A 30 7.07 7.74 14.01
C LEU A 30 5.72 7.08 13.76
N TYR A 31 5.17 6.42 14.78
CA TYR A 31 3.88 5.76 14.66
C TYR A 31 2.76 6.77 14.43
N ASN A 32 2.62 7.78 15.28
CA ASN A 32 1.55 8.77 15.19
C ASN A 32 1.58 9.56 13.88
N THR A 33 2.78 9.80 13.33
CA THR A 33 2.93 10.57 12.07
C THR A 33 2.55 9.74 10.84
N TYR A 34 2.82 8.44 10.84
CA TYR A 34 2.74 7.65 9.60
C TYR A 34 1.75 6.49 9.66
N ALA A 35 1.20 6.10 10.83
CA ALA A 35 0.38 4.90 10.94
C ALA A 35 -0.88 4.95 10.07
N ASP A 36 -1.64 6.04 10.12
CA ASP A 36 -2.88 6.18 9.36
C ASP A 36 -2.62 6.17 7.86
N ARG A 37 -1.53 6.82 7.43
CA ARG A 37 -1.17 6.86 6.02
C ARG A 37 -0.68 5.51 5.50
N ILE A 38 0.12 4.79 6.28
CA ILE A 38 0.55 3.42 5.95
C ILE A 38 -0.64 2.47 6.01
N TYR A 39 -1.57 2.66 6.96
CA TYR A 39 -2.80 1.87 7.01
C TYR A 39 -3.63 2.05 5.73
N SER A 40 -3.92 3.28 5.33
CA SER A 40 -4.67 3.58 4.10
C SER A 40 -4.01 2.97 2.86
N LEU A 41 -2.68 3.09 2.74
CA LEU A 41 -1.90 2.49 1.67
C LEU A 41 -2.05 0.97 1.64
N VAL A 42 -1.87 0.30 2.78
CA VAL A 42 -1.95 -1.17 2.90
C VAL A 42 -3.37 -1.64 2.66
N PHE A 43 -4.36 -0.99 3.27
CA PHE A 43 -5.78 -1.30 3.13
C PHE A 43 -6.23 -1.34 1.67
N ASN A 44 -5.83 -0.34 0.87
CA ASN A 44 -6.09 -0.32 -0.56
C ASN A 44 -5.36 -1.45 -1.34
N GLN A 45 -4.22 -1.91 -0.83
CA GLN A 45 -3.47 -2.99 -1.47
C GLN A 45 -3.98 -4.40 -1.15
N VAL A 46 -4.54 -4.60 0.05
CA VAL A 46 -5.04 -5.91 0.50
C VAL A 46 -6.52 -6.16 0.20
N GLY A 47 -7.13 -5.34 -0.64
CA GLY A 47 -8.54 -5.51 -1.01
C GLY A 47 -9.51 -5.09 0.10
N ARG A 48 -9.11 -4.12 0.93
CA ARG A 48 -9.89 -3.55 2.04
C ARG A 48 -10.15 -4.53 3.20
N ASP A 49 -9.33 -5.55 3.33
CA ASP A 49 -9.31 -6.46 4.46
C ASP A 49 -8.72 -5.73 5.68
N HIS A 50 -9.57 -5.35 6.65
CA HIS A 50 -9.18 -4.58 7.83
C HIS A 50 -8.19 -5.33 8.71
N ASP A 51 -8.43 -6.60 8.95
CA ASP A 51 -7.59 -7.42 9.84
C ASP A 51 -6.21 -7.60 9.21
N ALA A 52 -6.16 -7.94 7.91
CA ALA A 52 -4.90 -8.04 7.19
C ALA A 52 -4.16 -6.70 7.14
N ALA A 53 -4.88 -5.58 6.98
CA ALA A 53 -4.26 -4.26 6.96
C ALA A 53 -3.64 -3.91 8.32
N GLN A 54 -4.34 -4.14 9.43
CA GLN A 54 -3.83 -3.89 10.78
C GLN A 54 -2.59 -4.73 11.08
N ASP A 55 -2.62 -6.02 10.78
CA ASP A 55 -1.49 -6.92 10.98
C ASP A 55 -0.26 -6.48 10.18
N ILE A 56 -0.45 -6.14 8.91
CA ILE A 56 0.64 -5.70 8.03
C ILE A 56 1.22 -4.36 8.49
N VAL A 57 0.38 -3.43 8.95
CA VAL A 57 0.85 -2.15 9.51
C VAL A 57 1.71 -2.41 10.74
N GLN A 58 1.25 -3.22 11.68
CA GLN A 58 2.01 -3.58 12.87
C GLN A 58 3.35 -4.24 12.48
N GLU A 59 3.32 -5.24 11.60
CA GLU A 59 4.54 -5.89 11.09
C GLU A 59 5.50 -4.89 10.40
N THR A 60 4.95 -3.87 9.72
CA THR A 60 5.72 -2.83 9.04
C THR A 60 6.49 -1.98 10.04
N PHE A 61 5.84 -1.47 11.09
CA PHE A 61 6.52 -0.66 12.10
C PHE A 61 7.54 -1.47 12.91
N VAL A 62 7.23 -2.71 13.26
CA VAL A 62 8.18 -3.62 13.91
C VAL A 62 9.42 -3.85 13.01
N ALA A 63 9.22 -4.08 11.72
CA ALA A 63 10.32 -4.25 10.78
C ALA A 63 11.12 -2.96 10.57
N ALA A 64 10.45 -1.80 10.54
CA ALA A 64 11.09 -0.50 10.46
C ALA A 64 12.04 -0.28 11.65
N LEU A 65 11.56 -0.46 12.88
CA LEU A 65 12.38 -0.31 14.08
C LEU A 65 13.58 -1.26 14.10
N LYS A 66 13.40 -2.52 13.67
CA LYS A 66 14.50 -3.50 13.56
C LYS A 66 15.53 -3.13 12.49
N SER A 67 15.12 -2.41 11.46
CA SER A 67 15.98 -2.08 10.29
C SER A 67 16.44 -0.62 10.25
N VAL A 68 16.03 0.24 11.20
CA VAL A 68 16.36 1.67 11.22
C VAL A 68 17.87 1.93 11.24
N ALA A 69 18.65 1.03 11.84
CA ALA A 69 20.12 1.12 11.81
C ALA A 69 20.70 1.08 10.40
N LYS A 70 20.03 0.43 9.45
CA LYS A 70 20.43 0.30 8.04
C LYS A 70 19.87 1.42 7.16
N PHE A 71 18.96 2.23 7.67
CA PHE A 71 18.39 3.35 6.92
C PHE A 71 19.45 4.44 6.71
N ARG A 72 19.77 4.77 5.47
CA ARG A 72 20.89 5.65 5.09
C ARG A 72 20.46 7.05 4.66
N ASN A 73 19.25 7.50 4.98
CA ASN A 73 18.68 8.80 4.54
C ASN A 73 18.74 9.04 3.00
N LYS A 74 18.71 7.96 2.20
CA LYS A 74 18.67 8.06 0.73
C LYS A 74 17.27 8.30 0.16
N SER A 75 16.26 8.32 1.02
CA SER A 75 14.86 8.55 0.71
C SER A 75 14.16 9.20 1.90
N LYS A 76 12.97 9.78 1.68
CA LYS A 76 12.10 10.21 2.79
C LYS A 76 11.74 9.02 3.67
N ILE A 77 11.50 9.26 4.95
CA ILE A 77 11.06 8.22 5.92
C ILE A 77 9.80 7.52 5.41
N TYR A 78 8.84 8.28 4.90
CA TYR A 78 7.61 7.72 4.34
C TYR A 78 7.89 6.74 3.18
N THR A 79 8.74 7.11 2.22
CA THR A 79 9.12 6.23 1.10
C THR A 79 9.77 4.94 1.59
N TRP A 80 10.58 5.03 2.65
CA TRP A 80 11.20 3.87 3.26
C TRP A 80 10.17 2.98 3.96
N LEU A 81 9.24 3.54 4.74
CA LEU A 81 8.12 2.79 5.34
C LEU A 81 7.25 2.13 4.27
N CYS A 82 6.94 2.82 3.17
CA CYS A 82 6.21 2.26 2.04
C CYS A 82 6.94 1.05 1.42
N SER A 83 8.29 1.07 1.34
CA SER A 83 9.03 -0.09 0.82
C SER A 83 8.92 -1.31 1.73
N ILE A 84 8.93 -1.10 3.04
CA ILE A 84 8.73 -2.18 4.02
C ILE A 84 7.29 -2.72 3.93
N ALA A 85 6.29 -1.83 3.92
CA ALA A 85 4.88 -2.20 3.79
C ALA A 85 4.62 -2.98 2.49
N ASN A 86 5.17 -2.51 1.37
CA ASN A 86 5.06 -3.18 0.07
C ASN A 86 5.59 -4.63 0.10
N ASN A 87 6.71 -4.86 0.77
CA ASN A 87 7.26 -6.20 0.94
C ASN A 87 6.37 -7.07 1.84
N LYS A 88 5.81 -6.48 2.93
CA LYS A 88 4.87 -7.20 3.82
C LYS A 88 3.57 -7.59 3.12
N VAL A 89 3.01 -6.71 2.28
CA VAL A 89 1.86 -7.03 1.44
C VAL A 89 2.19 -8.18 0.47
N ALA A 90 3.36 -8.16 -0.17
CA ALA A 90 3.78 -9.25 -1.04
C ALA A 90 3.93 -10.58 -0.29
N ASP A 91 4.46 -10.55 0.95
CA ASP A 91 4.55 -11.72 1.82
C ASP A 91 3.18 -12.26 2.24
N PHE A 92 2.24 -11.38 2.54
CA PHE A 92 0.86 -11.73 2.85
C PHE A 92 0.22 -12.52 1.69
N TYR A 93 0.30 -12.02 0.45
CA TYR A 93 -0.25 -12.73 -0.70
C TYR A 93 0.49 -14.03 -1.01
N ARG A 94 1.80 -14.10 -0.79
CA ARG A 94 2.58 -15.35 -0.94
C ARG A 94 2.15 -16.40 0.08
N ARG A 95 1.87 -16.00 1.35
CA ARG A 95 1.37 -16.89 2.39
C ARG A 95 -0.04 -17.38 2.05
N ARG A 96 -0.95 -16.48 1.68
CA ARG A 96 -2.34 -16.80 1.29
C ARG A 96 -2.39 -17.77 0.10
N LYS A 97 -1.57 -17.53 -0.94
CA LYS A 97 -1.48 -18.44 -2.09
C LYS A 97 -0.99 -19.84 -1.71
N ARG A 98 -0.05 -19.95 -0.78
CA ARG A 98 0.40 -21.24 -0.28
C ARG A 98 -0.70 -21.96 0.50
N GLN A 99 -1.38 -21.27 1.41
CA GLN A 99 -2.49 -21.82 2.18
C GLN A 99 -3.61 -22.33 1.25
N ASN A 100 -4.02 -21.52 0.27
CA ASN A 100 -5.04 -21.95 -0.70
C ASN A 100 -4.60 -23.16 -1.52
N LYS A 101 -3.32 -23.28 -1.87
CA LYS A 101 -2.82 -24.48 -2.58
C LYS A 101 -2.93 -25.76 -1.74
N TYR A 102 -2.84 -25.66 -0.42
CA TYR A 102 -3.04 -26.79 0.48
C TYR A 102 -4.52 -27.03 0.81
N GLN A 103 -5.37 -26.00 0.72
CA GLN A 103 -6.82 -26.08 0.95
C GLN A 103 -7.61 -26.40 -0.32
N THR A 104 -7.05 -26.29 -1.53
CA THR A 104 -7.73 -26.57 -2.82
C THR A 104 -8.01 -28.07 -3.06
N LYS A 105 -7.99 -28.89 -2.00
CA LYS A 105 -8.73 -30.16 -1.98
C LYS A 105 -10.16 -30.03 -1.46
N ALA A 106 -10.59 -28.85 -1.02
CA ALA A 106 -11.97 -28.55 -0.60
C ALA A 106 -12.20 -27.03 -0.71
N LEU A 107 -13.24 -26.67 -1.52
CA LEU A 107 -14.04 -25.44 -1.45
C LEU A 107 -13.54 -24.15 -2.14
N GLU A 108 -14.43 -23.67 -2.90
CA GLU A 108 -14.87 -22.41 -3.53
C GLU A 108 -14.11 -21.09 -3.27
N PRO A 109 -14.20 -20.12 -4.22
CA PRO A 109 -13.50 -18.84 -4.12
C PRO A 109 -14.12 -17.97 -3.03
N ASP A 110 -13.28 -17.59 -2.08
CA ASP A 110 -13.60 -16.70 -0.98
C ASP A 110 -14.05 -15.32 -1.49
N GLN A 111 -15.30 -14.99 -1.24
CA GLN A 111 -15.87 -13.68 -1.51
C GLN A 111 -15.24 -12.66 -0.57
N ILE A 112 -14.72 -11.60 -1.16
CA ILE A 112 -14.21 -10.42 -0.46
C ILE A 112 -15.39 -9.75 0.24
N SER A 113 -15.39 -9.74 1.55
CA SER A 113 -16.39 -9.03 2.36
C SER A 113 -16.29 -7.53 2.09
N SER A 114 -17.35 -7.00 1.49
CA SER A 114 -17.53 -5.57 1.29
C SER A 114 -18.23 -5.01 2.52
N ASP A 115 -17.50 -4.32 3.39
CA ASP A 115 -18.11 -3.51 4.44
C ASP A 115 -18.29 -2.09 3.93
N THR A 116 -19.54 -1.72 3.76
CA THR A 116 -20.04 -0.47 3.17
C THR A 116 -20.10 0.60 4.25
N LEU A 117 -19.42 1.70 4.08
CA LEU A 117 -19.73 2.96 4.79
C LEU A 117 -20.54 3.88 3.89
N ALA A 118 -21.61 4.39 4.44
CA ALA A 118 -22.79 5.03 3.86
C ALA A 118 -22.57 6.38 3.12
N PRO A 119 -23.65 7.00 2.57
CA PRO A 119 -23.72 7.36 1.15
C PRO A 119 -23.72 8.86 0.87
N ASP A 120 -23.20 9.23 -0.30
CA ASP A 120 -23.71 10.37 -1.05
C ASP A 120 -23.59 10.10 -2.57
N SER A 121 -24.79 10.01 -3.22
CA SER A 121 -25.03 9.78 -4.64
C SER A 121 -24.75 8.38 -5.20
N VAL A 122 -25.79 7.62 -5.42
CA VAL A 122 -25.82 6.21 -5.89
C VAL A 122 -24.96 5.98 -7.17
N GLU A 123 -25.03 6.83 -8.18
CA GLU A 123 -24.23 6.68 -9.41
C GLU A 123 -22.71 6.89 -9.22
N SER A 124 -22.33 7.72 -8.23
CA SER A 124 -20.92 7.96 -7.90
C SER A 124 -20.34 6.79 -7.12
N GLU A 125 -21.13 6.14 -6.30
CA GLU A 125 -20.76 5.00 -5.48
C GLU A 125 -20.60 3.73 -6.30
N GLU A 126 -21.51 3.46 -7.24
CA GLU A 126 -21.41 2.33 -8.16
C GLU A 126 -20.12 2.41 -8.98
N ARG A 127 -19.82 3.58 -9.57
CA ARG A 127 -18.56 3.76 -10.32
C ARG A 127 -17.31 3.63 -9.45
N GLN A 128 -17.38 4.06 -8.20
CA GLN A 128 -16.26 3.89 -7.26
C GLN A 128 -16.08 2.43 -6.87
N GLU A 129 -17.17 1.69 -6.68
CA GLU A 129 -17.10 0.28 -6.34
C GLU A 129 -16.60 -0.55 -7.53
N ASP A 130 -17.06 -0.29 -8.74
CA ASP A 130 -16.56 -0.91 -9.97
C ASP A 130 -15.05 -0.66 -10.14
N ALA A 131 -14.60 0.57 -9.91
CA ALA A 131 -13.18 0.91 -9.97
C ALA A 131 -12.36 0.16 -8.90
N ARG A 132 -12.90 -0.01 -7.70
CA ARG A 132 -12.27 -0.75 -6.60
C ARG A 132 -12.20 -2.24 -6.91
N GLN A 133 -13.28 -2.82 -7.42
CA GLN A 133 -13.32 -4.23 -7.84
C GLN A 133 -12.35 -4.50 -8.97
N ALA A 134 -12.35 -3.66 -10.00
CA ALA A 134 -11.40 -3.75 -11.11
C ALA A 134 -9.96 -3.67 -10.60
N LEU A 135 -9.65 -2.74 -9.68
CA LEU A 135 -8.34 -2.58 -9.08
C LEU A 135 -7.94 -3.81 -8.25
N SER A 136 -8.87 -4.35 -7.44
CA SER A 136 -8.62 -5.51 -6.57
C SER A 136 -8.37 -6.79 -7.37
N SER A 137 -8.98 -6.91 -8.55
CA SER A 137 -8.81 -8.06 -9.46
C SER A 137 -7.49 -8.05 -10.25
N LEU A 138 -6.74 -6.91 -10.22
CA LEU A 138 -5.45 -6.82 -10.90
C LEU A 138 -4.37 -7.69 -10.23
N PRO A 139 -3.38 -8.19 -11.00
CA PRO A 139 -2.16 -8.72 -10.42
C PRO A 139 -1.54 -7.74 -9.42
N LEU A 140 -1.06 -8.22 -8.27
CA LEU A 140 -0.59 -7.39 -7.16
C LEU A 140 0.34 -6.26 -7.60
N HIS A 141 1.35 -6.54 -8.44
CA HIS A 141 2.32 -5.54 -8.88
C HIS A 141 1.70 -4.43 -9.75
N TYR A 142 0.61 -4.70 -10.48
CA TYR A 142 -0.16 -3.68 -11.22
C TYR A 142 -0.98 -2.82 -10.27
N ARG A 143 -1.65 -3.44 -9.29
CA ARG A 143 -2.39 -2.73 -8.26
C ARG A 143 -1.46 -1.80 -7.47
N GLN A 144 -0.33 -2.31 -6.99
CA GLN A 144 0.65 -1.53 -6.23
C GLN A 144 1.14 -0.30 -6.98
N VAL A 145 1.59 -0.46 -8.23
CA VAL A 145 2.13 0.67 -9.00
C VAL A 145 1.07 1.74 -9.29
N LEU A 146 -0.20 1.35 -9.49
CA LEU A 146 -1.31 2.28 -9.67
C LEU A 146 -1.64 3.03 -8.39
N ILE A 147 -1.69 2.33 -7.25
CA ILE A 147 -1.92 2.96 -5.93
C ILE A 147 -0.80 3.96 -5.63
N PHE A 148 0.46 3.59 -5.76
CA PHE A 148 1.56 4.53 -5.54
C PHE A 148 1.50 5.75 -6.47
N LYS A 149 1.12 5.56 -7.73
CA LYS A 149 1.11 6.65 -8.70
C LYS A 149 -0.09 7.58 -8.56
N TYR A 150 -1.30 7.05 -8.32
CA TYR A 150 -2.54 7.80 -8.44
C TYR A 150 -3.26 8.04 -7.10
N VAL A 151 -3.02 7.23 -6.10
CA VAL A 151 -3.58 7.43 -4.74
C VAL A 151 -2.56 8.17 -3.86
N GLU A 152 -1.30 7.72 -3.88
CA GLU A 152 -0.21 8.34 -3.11
C GLU A 152 0.50 9.47 -3.86
N GLU A 153 0.16 9.70 -5.13
CA GLU A 153 0.70 10.75 -6.00
C GLU A 153 2.24 10.75 -6.09
N MET A 154 2.86 9.58 -5.89
CA MET A 154 4.31 9.47 -5.85
C MET A 154 4.97 9.67 -7.22
N PRO A 155 6.12 10.36 -7.28
CA PRO A 155 6.92 10.42 -8.49
C PRO A 155 7.53 9.03 -8.82
N VAL A 156 7.73 8.76 -10.11
CA VAL A 156 8.27 7.47 -10.60
C VAL A 156 9.59 7.10 -9.91
N LEU A 157 10.44 8.08 -9.59
CA LEU A 157 11.70 7.84 -8.89
C LEU A 157 11.51 7.28 -7.47
N GLU A 158 10.47 7.70 -6.75
CA GLU A 158 10.16 7.14 -5.42
C GLU A 158 9.55 5.75 -5.55
N ILE A 159 8.62 5.56 -6.48
CA ILE A 159 8.04 4.24 -6.78
C ILE A 159 9.13 3.24 -7.16
N SER A 160 10.13 3.68 -7.93
CA SER A 160 11.25 2.83 -8.34
C SER A 160 12.07 2.31 -7.15
N LYS A 161 12.25 3.14 -6.12
CA LYS A 161 12.91 2.76 -4.86
C LYS A 161 12.05 1.78 -4.05
N ILE A 162 10.73 2.05 -3.95
CA ILE A 162 9.80 1.19 -3.19
C ILE A 162 9.71 -0.20 -3.80
N MET A 163 9.58 -0.28 -5.13
CA MET A 163 9.39 -1.54 -5.85
C MET A 163 10.70 -2.20 -6.29
N GLU A 164 11.85 -1.61 -5.96
CA GLU A 164 13.20 -2.08 -6.32
C GLU A 164 13.34 -2.34 -7.83
N ARG A 165 12.84 -1.40 -8.65
CA ARG A 165 12.87 -1.46 -10.12
C ARG A 165 13.45 -0.18 -10.70
N SER A 166 13.99 -0.25 -11.94
CA SER A 166 14.42 0.97 -12.63
C SER A 166 13.23 1.88 -12.96
N PRO A 167 13.41 3.21 -13.03
CA PRO A 167 12.35 4.14 -13.44
C PRO A 167 11.69 3.75 -14.76
N LYS A 168 12.47 3.36 -15.76
CA LYS A 168 11.96 2.87 -17.05
C LYS A 168 11.08 1.62 -16.90
N SER A 169 11.45 0.71 -15.98
CA SER A 169 10.63 -0.47 -15.68
C SER A 169 9.29 -0.08 -15.03
N ILE A 170 9.28 0.93 -14.15
CA ILE A 170 8.05 1.46 -13.54
C ILE A 170 7.14 2.11 -14.58
N GLU A 171 7.68 2.90 -15.50
CA GLU A 171 6.90 3.50 -16.61
C GLU A 171 6.24 2.44 -17.48
N GLY A 172 6.99 1.40 -17.86
CA GLY A 172 6.44 0.27 -18.61
C GLY A 172 5.41 -0.52 -17.80
N LEU A 173 5.59 -0.64 -16.49
CA LEU A 173 4.64 -1.28 -15.59
C LEU A 173 3.34 -0.47 -15.49
N LEU A 174 3.42 0.84 -15.32
CA LEU A 174 2.28 1.76 -15.30
C LEU A 174 1.47 1.69 -16.59
N THR A 175 2.14 1.63 -17.75
CA THR A 175 1.47 1.54 -19.04
C THR A 175 0.65 0.25 -19.16
N ARG A 176 1.23 -0.88 -18.77
CA ARG A 176 0.53 -2.19 -18.77
C ARG A 176 -0.58 -2.25 -17.74
N ALA A 177 -0.33 -1.75 -16.53
CA ALA A 177 -1.32 -1.73 -15.46
C ALA A 177 -2.55 -0.89 -15.84
N ARG A 178 -2.35 0.28 -16.47
CA ARG A 178 -3.47 1.12 -16.98
C ARG A 178 -4.27 0.42 -18.06
N LYS A 179 -3.59 -0.27 -18.99
CA LYS A 179 -4.27 -1.03 -20.04
C LYS A 179 -5.14 -2.14 -19.43
N GLU A 180 -4.60 -2.88 -18.50
CA GLU A 180 -5.29 -3.97 -17.83
C GLU A 180 -6.48 -3.47 -16.99
N LEU A 181 -6.31 -2.36 -16.26
CA LEU A 181 -7.41 -1.75 -15.50
C LEU A 181 -8.56 -1.30 -16.41
N ARG A 182 -8.24 -0.63 -17.53
CA ARG A 182 -9.25 -0.22 -18.50
C ARG A 182 -10.02 -1.39 -19.09
N ALA A 183 -9.35 -2.50 -19.38
CA ALA A 183 -9.99 -3.70 -19.90
C ALA A 183 -10.99 -4.28 -18.89
N ARG A 184 -10.70 -4.22 -17.59
CA ARG A 184 -11.60 -4.71 -16.54
C ARG A 184 -12.79 -3.79 -16.29
N LEU A 185 -12.59 -2.48 -16.38
CA LEU A 185 -13.67 -1.49 -16.28
C LEU A 185 -14.62 -1.50 -17.49
N ALA A 186 -14.18 -1.99 -18.64
CA ALA A 186 -14.99 -2.09 -19.85
C ALA A 186 -15.86 -3.36 -19.89
N ILE A 187 -15.66 -4.32 -19.00
CA ILE A 187 -16.50 -5.51 -18.86
C ILE A 187 -17.67 -5.13 -17.95
N PRO A 188 -18.94 -5.12 -18.45
CA PRO A 188 -20.09 -4.88 -17.59
C PRO A 188 -20.11 -5.94 -16.49
N SER A 189 -20.36 -5.52 -15.24
CA SER A 189 -20.63 -6.43 -14.14
C SER A 189 -21.89 -7.21 -14.53
N GLU A 190 -21.76 -8.47 -14.92
CA GLU A 190 -22.92 -9.35 -15.06
C GLU A 190 -23.49 -9.52 -13.65
N GLY A 191 -24.72 -9.00 -13.48
CA GLY A 191 -25.50 -9.02 -12.24
C GLY A 191 -25.97 -10.41 -11.82
#